data_ac6a1915e8185a807ee5e6a3aa55b23d
#
_entry.id   ac6a1915e8185a807ee5e6a3aa55b23d
#
_cell.length_a   1.000
_cell.length_b   1.000
_cell.length_c   1.000
_cell.angle_alpha   90.00
_cell.angle_beta   90.00
_cell.angle_gamma   90.00
#
_symmetry.space_group_name_H-M   'P 1'
#
loop_
_entity.id
_entity.type
_entity.pdbx_description
1 polymer ?
#
loop_
_entity_poly.entity_id
_entity_poly.type
_entity_poly.pdbx_seq_one_letter_code
_entity_poly.pdbx_strand_id
1 'polypeptide(L)'
;MTSIPRLLKLKDYITLTGTTLGIIALICAAIGTRYFIALGFFLITITLGTDMLDGFVARHTGTVNKFGIELDSLSDSLTFGIAPAVLMYQTFRTGALFDYILIIGCICFALGALLRLARFNITTEEQAGYIGVPTPLSCLMLIVFYYANYFYAFGLGGVTYPFPEISYYLIPLIMILIGWFNITTHIKFGEKGKTVYIFVLVLAPLCPILGIIAILNPGYLMSMIISIFFIIAFLILMIYAISGLFRKAKVVDK
;
A
#
# COMPACT_ATOMS: atom_id res chain seq x y z
N MET A 1 26.61 19.50 -15.61
CA MET A 1 25.38 18.83 -15.12
C MET A 1 24.60 18.28 -16.31
N THR A 2 24.28 17.00 -16.31
CA THR A 2 23.43 16.39 -17.34
C THR A 2 22.00 16.88 -17.16
N SER A 3 21.31 17.29 -18.24
CA SER A 3 19.91 17.74 -18.16
C SER A 3 18.99 16.57 -17.78
N ILE A 4 17.95 16.84 -16.94
CA ILE A 4 17.00 15.83 -16.44
C ILE A 4 16.44 14.94 -17.56
N PRO A 5 15.97 15.46 -18.73
CA PRO A 5 15.46 14.60 -19.79
C PRO A 5 16.43 13.55 -20.34
N ARG A 6 17.75 13.77 -20.20
CA ARG A 6 18.77 12.81 -20.63
C ARG A 6 19.02 11.70 -19.59
N LEU A 7 18.60 11.91 -18.35
CA LEU A 7 18.71 10.92 -17.28
C LEU A 7 17.54 9.94 -17.28
N LEU A 8 16.36 10.35 -17.78
CA LEU A 8 15.13 9.57 -17.82
C LEU A 8 15.24 8.41 -18.83
N LYS A 9 14.83 7.23 -18.41
CA LYS A 9 14.68 6.02 -19.21
C LYS A 9 13.19 5.65 -19.32
N LEU A 10 12.86 4.70 -20.19
CA LEU A 10 11.46 4.29 -20.42
C LEU A 10 10.75 3.89 -19.11
N LYS A 11 11.42 3.15 -18.24
CA LYS A 11 10.88 2.76 -16.94
C LYS A 11 10.49 3.99 -16.08
N ASP A 12 11.31 5.06 -16.11
CA ASP A 12 11.11 6.25 -15.28
C ASP A 12 9.83 7.01 -15.64
N TYR A 13 9.38 6.93 -16.92
CA TYR A 13 8.08 7.48 -17.34
C TYR A 13 6.91 6.67 -16.73
N ILE A 14 7.05 5.35 -16.59
CA ILE A 14 6.04 4.52 -15.91
C ILE A 14 5.98 4.88 -14.42
N THR A 15 7.14 5.02 -13.76
CA THR A 15 7.25 5.48 -12.36
C THR A 15 6.60 6.85 -12.18
N LEU A 16 6.88 7.83 -13.08
CA LEU A 16 6.26 9.17 -13.05
C LEU A 16 4.74 9.11 -13.26
N THR A 17 4.25 8.20 -14.08
CA THR A 17 2.81 7.99 -14.23
C THR A 17 2.19 7.52 -12.91
N GLY A 18 2.81 6.54 -12.23
CA GLY A 18 2.40 6.10 -10.91
C GLY A 18 2.43 7.25 -9.89
N THR A 19 3.52 8.04 -9.87
CA THR A 19 3.64 9.22 -9.01
C THR A 19 2.51 10.22 -9.25
N THR A 20 2.16 10.47 -10.52
CA THR A 20 1.06 11.38 -10.87
C THR A 20 -0.27 10.87 -10.32
N LEU A 21 -0.56 9.57 -10.44
CA LEU A 21 -1.75 8.96 -9.85
C LEU A 21 -1.75 9.09 -8.32
N GLY A 22 -0.59 8.93 -7.68
CA GLY A 22 -0.43 9.16 -6.23
C GLY A 22 -0.72 10.61 -5.81
N ILE A 23 -0.26 11.59 -6.59
CA ILE A 23 -0.58 13.01 -6.36
C ILE A 23 -2.08 13.26 -6.51
N ILE A 24 -2.70 12.70 -7.55
CA ILE A 24 -4.16 12.82 -7.74
C ILE A 24 -4.91 12.18 -6.57
N ALA A 25 -4.43 11.05 -6.04
CA ALA A 25 -5.02 10.42 -4.86
C ALA A 25 -4.93 11.31 -3.61
N LEU A 26 -3.83 12.07 -3.42
CA LEU A 26 -3.72 13.08 -2.36
C LEU A 26 -4.69 14.24 -2.56
N ILE A 27 -4.89 14.69 -3.79
CA ILE A 27 -5.92 15.71 -4.10
C ILE A 27 -7.31 15.18 -3.78
N CYS A 28 -7.61 13.93 -4.13
CA CYS A 28 -8.86 13.26 -3.75
C CYS A 28 -9.05 13.21 -2.23
N ALA A 29 -7.99 12.92 -1.47
CA ALA A 29 -8.03 12.96 -0.02
C ALA A 29 -8.30 14.38 0.50
N ALA A 30 -7.72 15.42 -0.09
CA ALA A 30 -7.94 16.80 0.29
C ALA A 30 -9.40 17.25 0.06
N ILE A 31 -10.05 16.79 -1.02
CA ILE A 31 -11.47 17.04 -1.29
C ILE A 31 -12.33 16.36 -0.21
N GLY A 32 -11.96 15.17 0.26
CA GLY A 32 -12.47 14.53 1.46
C GLY A 32 -13.89 13.94 1.36
N THR A 33 -14.54 13.98 0.19
CA THR A 33 -15.83 13.29 0.03
C THR A 33 -15.62 11.79 -0.16
N ARG A 34 -16.58 10.98 0.24
CA ARG A 34 -16.45 9.52 0.18
C ARG A 34 -16.18 8.99 -1.25
N TYR A 35 -16.74 9.64 -2.26
CA TYR A 35 -16.47 9.29 -3.66
C TYR A 35 -15.02 9.57 -4.05
N PHE A 36 -14.48 10.73 -3.69
CA PHE A 36 -13.09 11.07 -3.98
C PHE A 36 -12.10 10.23 -3.16
N ILE A 37 -12.44 9.91 -1.91
CA ILE A 37 -11.62 8.98 -1.11
C ILE A 37 -11.58 7.59 -1.77
N ALA A 38 -12.73 7.07 -2.23
CA ALA A 38 -12.80 5.80 -2.95
C ALA A 38 -11.98 5.83 -4.24
N LEU A 39 -12.08 6.94 -5.00
CA LEU A 39 -11.26 7.16 -6.19
C LEU A 39 -9.76 7.21 -5.84
N GLY A 40 -9.38 7.86 -4.73
CA GLY A 40 -8.00 7.91 -4.25
C GLY A 40 -7.44 6.50 -4.00
N PHE A 41 -8.17 5.65 -3.27
CA PHE A 41 -7.76 4.25 -3.04
C PHE A 41 -7.69 3.44 -4.34
N PHE A 42 -8.62 3.67 -5.26
CA PHE A 42 -8.59 3.05 -6.58
C PHE A 42 -7.31 3.44 -7.36
N LEU A 43 -6.95 4.72 -7.36
CA LEU A 43 -5.73 5.21 -8.02
C LEU A 43 -4.47 4.61 -7.39
N ILE A 44 -4.39 4.56 -6.05
CA ILE A 44 -3.27 3.91 -5.36
C ILE A 44 -3.19 2.41 -5.70
N THR A 45 -4.32 1.75 -5.90
CA THR A 45 -4.31 0.35 -6.33
C THR A 45 -3.71 0.20 -7.74
N ILE A 46 -3.98 1.15 -8.64
CA ILE A 46 -3.35 1.17 -9.97
C ILE A 46 -1.85 1.43 -9.86
N THR A 47 -1.40 2.27 -8.92
CA THR A 47 0.05 2.54 -8.75
C THR A 47 0.83 1.30 -8.32
N LEU A 48 0.23 0.35 -7.59
CA LEU A 48 0.85 -0.96 -7.33
C LEU A 48 1.15 -1.72 -8.63
N GLY A 49 0.26 -1.61 -9.63
CA GLY A 49 0.47 -2.19 -10.95
C GLY A 49 1.58 -1.49 -11.75
N THR A 50 1.64 -0.15 -11.70
CA THR A 50 2.68 0.62 -12.43
C THR A 50 4.07 0.37 -11.82
N ASP A 51 4.21 0.26 -10.51
CA ASP A 51 5.44 -0.11 -9.81
C ASP A 51 5.94 -1.51 -10.23
N MET A 52 5.04 -2.47 -10.34
CA MET A 52 5.41 -3.80 -10.84
C MET A 52 5.86 -3.77 -12.31
N LEU A 53 5.21 -2.93 -13.13
CA LEU A 53 5.53 -2.79 -14.56
C LEU A 53 6.88 -2.12 -14.78
N ASP A 54 7.21 -1.04 -14.05
CA ASP A 54 8.50 -0.36 -14.22
C ASP A 54 9.66 -1.25 -13.79
N GLY A 55 9.51 -2.01 -12.68
CA GLY A 55 10.47 -3.02 -12.27
C GLY A 55 10.64 -4.15 -13.31
N PHE A 56 9.55 -4.58 -13.98
CA PHE A 56 9.62 -5.56 -15.06
C PHE A 56 10.36 -4.97 -16.27
N VAL A 57 9.99 -3.76 -16.71
CA VAL A 57 10.63 -3.07 -17.83
C VAL A 57 12.11 -2.82 -17.56
N ALA A 58 12.47 -2.37 -16.33
CA ALA A 58 13.86 -2.15 -15.94
C ALA A 58 14.72 -3.40 -16.09
N ARG A 59 14.23 -4.55 -15.63
CA ARG A 59 14.93 -5.85 -15.75
C ARG A 59 15.02 -6.33 -17.19
N HIS A 60 13.96 -6.17 -17.97
CA HIS A 60 13.92 -6.64 -19.38
C HIS A 60 14.79 -5.79 -20.31
N THR A 61 14.87 -4.48 -20.07
CA THR A 61 15.62 -3.54 -20.93
C THR A 61 17.05 -3.28 -20.45
N GLY A 62 17.42 -3.76 -19.27
CA GLY A 62 18.74 -3.50 -18.66
C GLY A 62 18.98 -2.01 -18.37
N THR A 63 17.92 -1.20 -18.25
CA THR A 63 18.01 0.27 -18.08
C THR A 63 18.03 0.72 -16.62
N VAL A 64 18.72 0.00 -15.76
CA VAL A 64 18.87 0.39 -14.35
C VAL A 64 19.93 1.48 -14.25
N ASN A 65 19.60 2.62 -13.66
CA ASN A 65 20.54 3.69 -13.34
C ASN A 65 20.28 4.26 -11.94
N LYS A 66 21.29 4.93 -11.36
CA LYS A 66 21.17 5.50 -10.00
C LYS A 66 20.02 6.51 -9.89
N PHE A 67 19.83 7.37 -10.90
CA PHE A 67 18.75 8.36 -10.91
C PHE A 67 17.38 7.70 -10.84
N GLY A 68 17.16 6.63 -11.63
CA GLY A 68 15.90 5.92 -11.63
C GLY A 68 15.62 5.13 -10.33
N ILE A 69 16.65 4.68 -9.61
CA ILE A 69 16.49 4.05 -8.29
C ILE A 69 16.00 5.08 -7.25
N GLU A 70 16.60 6.27 -7.24
CA GLU A 70 16.18 7.35 -6.34
C GLU A 70 14.79 7.87 -6.68
N LEU A 71 14.47 8.02 -7.97
CA LEU A 71 13.15 8.43 -8.43
C LEU A 71 12.06 7.44 -8.00
N ASP A 72 12.32 6.15 -8.14
CA ASP A 72 11.46 5.06 -7.71
C ASP A 72 11.16 5.14 -6.20
N SER A 73 12.22 5.27 -5.38
CA SER A 73 12.07 5.42 -3.93
C SER A 73 11.29 6.66 -3.51
N LEU A 74 11.47 7.79 -4.22
CA LEU A 74 10.68 9.00 -3.98
C LEU A 74 9.22 8.81 -4.37
N SER A 75 8.96 8.16 -5.51
CA SER A 75 7.63 7.78 -5.96
C SER A 75 6.93 6.88 -4.94
N ASP A 76 7.58 5.80 -4.52
CA ASP A 76 7.07 4.84 -3.53
C ASP A 76 6.77 5.50 -2.18
N SER A 77 7.63 6.42 -1.75
CA SER A 77 7.43 7.19 -0.52
C SER A 77 6.10 7.95 -0.56
N LEU A 78 5.80 8.56 -1.69
CA LEU A 78 4.58 9.33 -1.89
C LEU A 78 3.37 8.40 -2.08
N THR A 79 3.47 7.41 -2.97
CA THR A 79 2.34 6.58 -3.41
C THR A 79 1.96 5.50 -2.41
N PHE A 80 2.93 4.88 -1.74
CA PHE A 80 2.70 3.77 -0.81
C PHE A 80 2.91 4.13 0.66
N GLY A 81 3.55 5.28 0.95
CA GLY A 81 3.74 5.79 2.30
C GLY A 81 2.74 6.89 2.65
N ILE A 82 2.85 8.04 1.99
CA ILE A 82 2.12 9.26 2.38
C ILE A 82 0.67 9.24 1.94
N ALA A 83 0.39 8.93 0.66
CA ALA A 83 -0.96 9.01 0.12
C ALA A 83 -1.95 8.06 0.82
N PRO A 84 -1.65 6.78 1.08
CA PRO A 84 -2.55 5.91 1.83
C PRO A 84 -2.75 6.35 3.28
N ALA A 85 -1.73 6.93 3.94
CA ALA A 85 -1.87 7.48 5.29
C ALA A 85 -2.87 8.64 5.32
N VAL A 86 -2.78 9.57 4.38
CA VAL A 86 -3.69 10.73 4.29
C VAL A 86 -5.10 10.28 3.92
N LEU A 87 -5.24 9.32 2.99
CA LEU A 87 -6.55 8.73 2.64
C LEU A 87 -7.20 8.05 3.85
N MET A 88 -6.43 7.29 4.66
CA MET A 88 -6.94 6.66 5.88
C MET A 88 -7.36 7.69 6.91
N TYR A 89 -6.59 8.76 7.10
CA TYR A 89 -6.98 9.86 7.98
C TYR A 89 -8.33 10.46 7.55
N GLN A 90 -8.48 10.81 6.28
CA GLN A 90 -9.72 11.38 5.75
C GLN A 90 -10.91 10.41 5.84
N THR A 91 -10.64 9.10 5.75
CA THR A 91 -11.67 8.06 5.83
C THR A 91 -12.22 7.91 7.25
N PHE A 92 -11.34 7.91 8.26
CA PHE A 92 -11.68 7.50 9.63
C PHE A 92 -11.65 8.63 10.66
N ARG A 93 -11.39 9.89 10.26
CA ARG A 93 -11.49 11.03 11.17
C ARG A 93 -12.93 11.24 11.61
N THR A 94 -13.11 11.53 12.89
CA THR A 94 -14.40 11.75 13.53
C THR A 94 -14.64 13.19 13.98
N GLY A 95 -13.59 14.02 14.04
CA GLY A 95 -13.62 15.36 14.65
C GLY A 95 -13.51 15.32 16.18
N ALA A 96 -13.29 14.14 16.77
CA ALA A 96 -13.16 13.94 18.22
C ALA A 96 -11.70 13.78 18.66
N LEU A 97 -11.47 13.76 20.00
CA LEU A 97 -10.13 13.58 20.59
C LEU A 97 -9.41 12.31 20.11
N PHE A 98 -10.15 11.28 19.71
CA PHE A 98 -9.58 10.04 19.20
C PHE A 98 -8.82 10.23 17.88
N ASP A 99 -9.09 11.30 17.14
CA ASP A 99 -8.37 11.63 15.89
C ASP A 99 -6.88 11.89 16.14
N TYR A 100 -6.46 12.30 17.36
CA TYR A 100 -5.04 12.41 17.68
C TYR A 100 -4.30 11.06 17.62
N ILE A 101 -4.95 9.98 18.05
CA ILE A 101 -4.38 8.63 17.96
C ILE A 101 -4.32 8.20 16.48
N LEU A 102 -5.33 8.54 15.69
CA LEU A 102 -5.33 8.31 14.25
C LEU A 102 -4.18 9.06 13.56
N ILE A 103 -3.94 10.32 13.91
CA ILE A 103 -2.81 11.11 13.39
C ILE A 103 -1.48 10.43 13.73
N ILE A 104 -1.31 9.96 14.97
CA ILE A 104 -0.11 9.22 15.36
C ILE A 104 0.04 7.96 14.51
N GLY A 105 -1.03 7.20 14.28
CA GLY A 105 -1.03 6.03 13.40
C GLY A 105 -0.59 6.36 11.98
N CYS A 106 -1.13 7.44 11.39
CA CYS A 106 -0.77 7.91 10.06
C CYS A 106 0.72 8.29 9.97
N ILE A 107 1.23 9.02 10.98
CA ILE A 107 2.64 9.42 11.06
C ILE A 107 3.54 8.18 11.18
N CYS A 108 3.22 7.24 12.08
CA CYS A 108 3.99 6.01 12.26
C CYS A 108 4.04 5.18 10.97
N PHE A 109 2.91 5.04 10.28
CA PHE A 109 2.86 4.31 9.01
C PHE A 109 3.72 4.99 7.94
N ALA A 110 3.54 6.30 7.71
CA ALA A 110 4.27 7.05 6.69
C ALA A 110 5.78 7.06 6.96
N LEU A 111 6.20 7.37 8.20
CA LEU A 111 7.60 7.33 8.58
C LEU A 111 8.19 5.93 8.50
N GLY A 112 7.44 4.88 8.87
CA GLY A 112 7.86 3.49 8.73
C GLY A 112 8.16 3.13 7.27
N ALA A 113 7.32 3.57 6.33
CA ALA A 113 7.53 3.38 4.90
C ALA A 113 8.78 4.13 4.40
N LEU A 114 8.92 5.42 4.74
CA LEU A 114 10.07 6.25 4.37
C LEU A 114 11.39 5.68 4.88
N LEU A 115 11.46 5.32 6.16
CA LEU A 115 12.67 4.76 6.77
C LEU A 115 13.04 3.41 6.16
N ARG A 116 12.05 2.60 5.81
CA ARG A 116 12.28 1.35 5.11
C ARG A 116 12.92 1.57 3.73
N LEU A 117 12.39 2.49 2.93
CA LEU A 117 12.91 2.79 1.59
C LEU A 117 14.33 3.36 1.69
N ALA A 118 14.58 4.29 2.62
CA ALA A 118 15.92 4.81 2.87
C ALA A 118 16.91 3.69 3.25
N ARG A 119 16.50 2.75 4.12
CA ARG A 119 17.34 1.58 4.47
C ARG A 119 17.61 0.71 3.25
N PHE A 120 16.60 0.46 2.42
CA PHE A 120 16.73 -0.36 1.22
C PHE A 120 17.77 0.22 0.25
N ASN A 121 17.81 1.53 0.05
CA ASN A 121 18.75 2.20 -0.86
C ASN A 121 20.22 2.13 -0.41
N ILE A 122 20.48 2.00 0.89
CA ILE A 122 21.85 1.88 1.42
C ILE A 122 22.31 0.44 1.67
N THR A 123 21.38 -0.55 1.53
CA THR A 123 21.71 -1.96 1.77
C THR A 123 22.34 -2.55 0.51
N THR A 124 23.54 -3.12 0.64
CA THR A 124 24.25 -3.80 -0.46
C THR A 124 23.63 -5.19 -0.74
N GLU A 125 23.72 -5.66 -1.99
CA GLU A 125 23.13 -6.94 -2.46
C GLU A 125 23.61 -8.18 -1.68
N GLU A 126 24.74 -8.10 -0.97
CA GLU A 126 25.29 -9.19 -0.18
C GLU A 126 24.49 -9.53 1.09
N GLN A 127 23.63 -8.61 1.55
CA GLN A 127 22.73 -8.87 2.67
C GLN A 127 21.39 -9.43 2.15
N ALA A 128 21.46 -10.61 1.54
CA ALA A 128 20.32 -11.26 0.89
C ALA A 128 19.17 -11.54 1.86
N GLY A 129 18.08 -10.83 1.69
CA GLY A 129 16.79 -11.07 2.35
C GLY A 129 16.00 -9.78 2.56
N TYR A 130 14.72 -9.81 2.29
CA TYR A 130 13.83 -8.69 2.64
C TYR A 130 13.71 -8.60 4.17
N ILE A 131 14.26 -7.52 4.74
CA ILE A 131 14.11 -7.18 6.16
C ILE A 131 12.96 -6.19 6.29
N GLY A 132 11.99 -6.52 7.13
CA GLY A 132 10.73 -5.77 7.28
C GLY A 132 9.74 -6.03 6.16
N VAL A 133 8.51 -5.54 6.33
CA VAL A 133 7.44 -5.69 5.33
C VAL A 133 7.70 -4.73 4.16
N PRO A 134 7.60 -5.18 2.89
CA PRO A 134 7.73 -4.30 1.74
C PRO A 134 6.66 -3.22 1.70
N THR A 135 7.05 -2.00 1.30
CA THR A 135 6.15 -0.83 1.28
C THR A 135 4.90 -1.04 0.43
N PRO A 136 4.96 -1.64 -0.78
CA PRO A 136 3.74 -1.97 -1.54
C PRO A 136 2.80 -2.93 -0.79
N LEU A 137 3.34 -3.90 -0.05
CA LEU A 137 2.53 -4.84 0.75
C LEU A 137 1.87 -4.13 1.93
N SER A 138 2.58 -3.22 2.61
CA SER A 138 2.02 -2.40 3.68
C SER A 138 0.88 -1.52 3.19
N CYS A 139 1.04 -0.91 2.03
CA CYS A 139 0.00 -0.14 1.37
C CYS A 139 -1.21 -1.03 1.01
N LEU A 140 -0.95 -2.22 0.44
CA LEU A 140 -2.01 -3.18 0.08
C LEU A 140 -2.83 -3.60 1.31
N MET A 141 -2.22 -3.78 2.49
CA MET A 141 -2.93 -4.06 3.74
C MET A 141 -3.94 -2.95 4.07
N LEU A 142 -3.57 -1.68 3.93
CA LEU A 142 -4.49 -0.57 4.14
C LEU A 142 -5.60 -0.53 3.08
N ILE A 143 -5.26 -0.76 1.82
CA ILE A 143 -6.23 -0.80 0.72
C ILE A 143 -7.31 -1.87 0.97
N VAL A 144 -6.91 -3.10 1.30
CA VAL A 144 -7.88 -4.17 1.54
C VAL A 144 -8.71 -3.92 2.81
N PHE A 145 -8.13 -3.30 3.85
CA PHE A 145 -8.88 -2.87 5.02
C PHE A 145 -9.92 -1.80 4.67
N TYR A 146 -9.55 -0.80 3.85
CA TYR A 146 -10.47 0.19 3.36
C TYR A 146 -11.62 -0.44 2.57
N TYR A 147 -11.33 -1.29 1.60
CA TYR A 147 -12.36 -1.91 0.78
C TYR A 147 -13.29 -2.84 1.58
N ALA A 148 -12.79 -3.53 2.59
CA ALA A 148 -13.62 -4.30 3.52
C ALA A 148 -14.70 -3.42 4.16
N ASN A 149 -14.31 -2.26 4.67
CA ASN A 149 -15.22 -1.31 5.29
C ASN A 149 -16.15 -0.62 4.27
N TYR A 150 -15.60 -0.25 3.12
CA TYR A 150 -16.35 0.41 2.06
C TYR A 150 -17.50 -0.46 1.54
N PHE A 151 -17.21 -1.73 1.21
CA PHE A 151 -18.23 -2.65 0.70
C PHE A 151 -19.22 -3.12 1.76
N TYR A 152 -18.80 -3.20 3.03
CA TYR A 152 -19.73 -3.39 4.15
C TYR A 152 -20.75 -2.26 4.20
N ALA A 153 -20.31 -1.02 4.24
CA ALA A 153 -21.16 0.15 4.30
C ALA A 153 -22.06 0.27 3.03
N PHE A 154 -21.45 0.05 1.86
CA PHE A 154 -22.15 0.11 0.59
C PHE A 154 -23.29 -0.90 0.50
N GLY A 155 -23.10 -2.12 1.00
CA GLY A 155 -24.12 -3.17 1.04
C GLY A 155 -25.27 -2.85 1.99
N LEU A 156 -25.03 -2.14 3.10
CA LEU A 156 -26.06 -1.83 4.10
C LEU A 156 -26.91 -0.60 3.77
N GLY A 157 -26.35 0.40 3.09
CA GLY A 157 -27.09 1.64 2.84
C GLY A 157 -26.43 2.58 1.82
N GLY A 158 -25.53 2.05 1.00
CA GLY A 158 -24.85 2.81 -0.05
C GLY A 158 -23.67 3.63 0.46
N VAL A 159 -23.22 4.56 -0.36
CA VAL A 159 -21.97 5.30 -0.14
C VAL A 159 -21.97 6.13 1.16
N THR A 160 -23.12 6.59 1.61
CA THR A 160 -23.24 7.45 2.81
C THR A 160 -23.40 6.67 4.12
N TYR A 161 -23.59 5.35 4.06
CA TYR A 161 -23.74 4.53 5.25
C TYR A 161 -22.43 4.53 6.08
N PRO A 162 -22.49 4.64 7.42
CA PRO A 162 -21.28 4.67 8.26
C PRO A 162 -20.50 3.36 8.19
N PHE A 163 -19.20 3.45 8.38
CA PHE A 163 -18.36 2.27 8.55
C PHE A 163 -18.61 1.61 9.93
N PRO A 164 -18.28 0.33 10.11
CA PRO A 164 -18.36 -0.32 11.41
C PRO A 164 -17.60 0.47 12.48
N GLU A 165 -18.23 0.72 13.62
CA GLU A 165 -17.65 1.53 14.69
C GLU A 165 -16.28 0.99 15.17
N ILE A 166 -16.16 -0.33 15.25
CA ILE A 166 -14.91 -1.01 15.62
C ILE A 166 -13.72 -0.61 14.72
N SER A 167 -13.98 -0.30 13.44
CA SER A 167 -12.94 0.04 12.48
C SER A 167 -12.25 1.36 12.80
N TYR A 168 -12.97 2.32 13.39
CA TYR A 168 -12.40 3.60 13.81
C TYR A 168 -11.38 3.43 14.96
N TYR A 169 -11.62 2.46 15.84
CA TYR A 169 -10.69 2.16 16.95
C TYR A 169 -9.52 1.28 16.51
N LEU A 170 -9.75 0.37 15.55
CA LEU A 170 -8.72 -0.56 15.11
C LEU A 170 -7.69 0.09 14.18
N ILE A 171 -8.11 0.99 13.28
CA ILE A 171 -7.23 1.48 12.23
C ILE A 171 -5.98 2.21 12.75
N PRO A 172 -6.02 3.08 13.77
CA PRO A 172 -4.81 3.70 14.29
C PRO A 172 -3.79 2.67 14.78
N LEU A 173 -4.25 1.63 15.50
CA LEU A 173 -3.40 0.57 16.02
C LEU A 173 -2.80 -0.27 14.89
N ILE A 174 -3.60 -0.60 13.88
CA ILE A 174 -3.16 -1.30 12.67
C ILE A 174 -2.06 -0.50 11.96
N MET A 175 -2.23 0.81 11.80
CA MET A 175 -1.25 1.67 11.12
C MET A 175 0.06 1.78 11.91
N ILE A 176 0.01 1.89 13.24
CA ILE A 176 1.20 1.85 14.10
C ILE A 176 1.93 0.51 13.94
N LEU A 177 1.18 -0.60 13.97
CA LEU A 177 1.74 -1.94 13.85
C LEU A 177 2.39 -2.17 12.48
N ILE A 178 1.73 -1.79 11.39
CA ILE A 178 2.27 -1.91 10.04
C ILE A 178 3.51 -1.00 9.87
N GLY A 179 3.47 0.22 10.41
CA GLY A 179 4.63 1.12 10.43
C GLY A 179 5.83 0.48 11.14
N TRP A 180 5.60 -0.18 12.27
CA TRP A 180 6.63 -0.96 12.96
C TRP A 180 7.11 -2.16 12.13
N PHE A 181 6.21 -2.88 11.44
CA PHE A 181 6.57 -3.98 10.55
C PHE A 181 7.51 -3.55 9.42
N ASN A 182 7.38 -2.33 8.92
CA ASN A 182 8.25 -1.79 7.89
C ASN A 182 9.70 -1.61 8.36
N ILE A 183 9.91 -1.18 9.61
CA ILE A 183 11.24 -0.84 10.13
C ILE A 183 11.92 -1.97 10.91
N THR A 184 11.17 -2.93 11.44
CA THR A 184 11.70 -3.99 12.29
C THR A 184 12.67 -4.89 11.53
N THR A 185 13.77 -5.29 12.20
CA THR A 185 14.74 -6.26 11.68
C THR A 185 14.38 -7.71 12.03
N HIS A 186 13.36 -7.91 12.87
CA HIS A 186 12.91 -9.23 13.29
C HIS A 186 12.08 -9.94 12.23
N ILE A 187 11.40 -9.17 11.36
CA ILE A 187 10.64 -9.75 10.24
C ILE A 187 11.60 -10.04 9.10
N LYS A 188 11.69 -11.32 8.74
CA LYS A 188 12.53 -11.80 7.63
C LYS A 188 11.65 -12.60 6.67
N PHE A 189 11.63 -12.16 5.42
CA PHE A 189 11.05 -12.96 4.35
C PHE A 189 12.19 -13.66 3.63
N GLY A 190 12.12 -15.01 3.55
CA GLY A 190 13.11 -15.84 2.84
C GLY A 190 13.24 -15.45 1.35
N GLU A 191 14.00 -16.25 0.59
CA GLU A 191 14.41 -15.96 -0.79
C GLU A 191 13.48 -15.04 -1.58
N LYS A 192 13.98 -13.82 -1.86
CA LYS A 192 13.48 -12.83 -2.85
C LYS A 192 11.99 -12.46 -2.82
N GLY A 193 11.32 -12.50 -1.65
CA GLY A 193 9.96 -11.93 -1.54
C GLY A 193 8.90 -12.48 -2.53
N LYS A 194 9.14 -13.65 -3.14
CA LYS A 194 8.28 -14.24 -4.17
C LYS A 194 6.80 -14.31 -3.74
N THR A 195 6.56 -14.66 -2.48
CA THR A 195 5.20 -14.72 -1.93
C THR A 195 4.57 -13.33 -1.82
N VAL A 196 5.35 -12.31 -1.42
CA VAL A 196 4.88 -10.92 -1.39
C VAL A 196 4.49 -10.46 -2.78
N TYR A 197 5.36 -10.73 -3.76
CA TYR A 197 5.09 -10.41 -5.16
C TYR A 197 3.80 -11.08 -5.68
N ILE A 198 3.54 -12.34 -5.31
CA ILE A 198 2.31 -13.05 -5.67
C ILE A 198 1.09 -12.37 -5.03
N PHE A 199 1.16 -11.97 -3.74
CA PHE A 199 0.04 -11.27 -3.10
C PHE A 199 -0.28 -9.95 -3.81
N VAL A 200 0.74 -9.15 -4.10
CA VAL A 200 0.54 -7.88 -4.83
C VAL A 200 0.01 -8.14 -6.23
N LEU A 201 0.60 -9.09 -6.97
CA LEU A 201 0.19 -9.44 -8.34
C LEU A 201 -1.28 -9.90 -8.42
N VAL A 202 -1.76 -10.62 -7.41
CA VAL A 202 -3.13 -11.16 -7.40
C VAL A 202 -4.12 -10.14 -6.84
N LEU A 203 -3.83 -9.55 -5.68
CA LEU A 203 -4.77 -8.66 -4.99
C LEU A 203 -4.87 -7.27 -5.61
N ALA A 204 -3.77 -6.70 -6.12
CA ALA A 204 -3.81 -5.37 -6.72
C ALA A 204 -4.79 -5.27 -7.90
N PRO A 205 -4.81 -6.19 -8.90
CA PRO A 205 -5.83 -6.14 -9.94
C PRO A 205 -7.22 -6.57 -9.47
N LEU A 206 -7.33 -7.45 -8.45
CA LEU A 206 -8.64 -7.87 -7.93
C LEU A 206 -9.39 -6.72 -7.23
N CYS A 207 -8.69 -5.82 -6.53
CA CYS A 207 -9.31 -4.70 -5.84
C CYS A 207 -10.17 -3.83 -6.78
N PRO A 208 -9.67 -3.28 -7.91
CA PRO A 208 -10.50 -2.49 -8.81
C PRO A 208 -11.56 -3.33 -9.53
N ILE A 209 -11.26 -4.59 -9.89
CA ILE A 209 -12.23 -5.48 -10.55
C ILE A 209 -13.44 -5.73 -9.65
N LEU A 210 -13.21 -6.13 -8.40
CA LEU A 210 -14.28 -6.35 -7.43
C LEU A 210 -15.01 -5.05 -7.10
N GLY A 211 -14.30 -3.90 -7.10
CA GLY A 211 -14.89 -2.58 -6.96
C GLY A 211 -15.89 -2.26 -8.06
N ILE A 212 -15.53 -2.50 -9.30
CA ILE A 212 -16.41 -2.30 -10.47
C ILE A 212 -17.60 -3.25 -10.42
N ILE A 213 -17.37 -4.53 -10.11
CA ILE A 213 -18.44 -5.54 -9.99
C ILE A 213 -19.46 -5.11 -8.93
N ALA A 214 -19.02 -4.62 -7.77
CA ALA A 214 -19.93 -4.18 -6.71
C ALA A 214 -20.73 -2.94 -7.11
N ILE A 215 -20.14 -1.98 -7.83
CA ILE A 215 -20.83 -0.78 -8.31
C ILE A 215 -21.90 -1.15 -9.35
N LEU A 216 -21.58 -2.09 -10.26
CA LEU A 216 -22.52 -2.54 -11.30
C LEU A 216 -23.65 -3.43 -10.74
N ASN A 217 -23.41 -4.11 -9.62
CA ASN A 217 -24.37 -5.00 -8.96
C ASN A 217 -24.57 -4.53 -7.49
N PRO A 218 -25.27 -3.39 -7.26
CA PRO A 218 -25.37 -2.77 -5.93
C PRO A 218 -26.32 -3.53 -5.00
N GLY A 219 -26.26 -4.86 -5.00
CA GLY A 219 -27.05 -5.70 -4.09
C GLY A 219 -26.34 -5.90 -2.75
N TYR A 220 -27.13 -5.91 -1.66
CA TYR A 220 -26.62 -6.21 -0.31
C TYR A 220 -25.73 -7.46 -0.27
N LEU A 221 -26.21 -8.57 -0.83
CA LEU A 221 -25.50 -9.84 -0.78
C LEU A 221 -24.14 -9.78 -1.48
N MET A 222 -24.07 -9.20 -2.68
CA MET A 222 -22.83 -9.09 -3.45
C MET A 222 -21.80 -8.24 -2.71
N SER A 223 -22.22 -7.07 -2.22
CA SER A 223 -21.34 -6.16 -1.47
C SER A 223 -20.83 -6.80 -0.18
N MET A 224 -21.67 -7.58 0.52
CA MET A 224 -21.24 -8.31 1.72
C MET A 224 -20.24 -9.42 1.41
N ILE A 225 -20.44 -10.19 0.34
CA ILE A 225 -19.48 -11.21 -0.10
C ILE A 225 -18.11 -10.57 -0.39
N ILE A 226 -18.10 -9.44 -1.11
CA ILE A 226 -16.86 -8.70 -1.42
C ILE A 226 -16.22 -8.15 -0.15
N SER A 227 -17.00 -7.61 0.79
CA SER A 227 -16.49 -7.16 2.08
C SER A 227 -15.82 -8.29 2.86
N ILE A 228 -16.48 -9.45 2.97
CA ILE A 228 -15.92 -10.64 3.63
C ILE A 228 -14.64 -11.11 2.95
N PHE A 229 -14.60 -11.11 1.61
CA PHE A 229 -13.38 -11.42 0.87
C PHE A 229 -12.21 -10.52 1.28
N PHE A 230 -12.42 -9.20 1.36
CA PHE A 230 -11.38 -8.26 1.76
C PHE A 230 -10.99 -8.39 3.24
N ILE A 231 -11.91 -8.73 4.14
CA ILE A 231 -11.59 -9.06 5.53
C ILE A 231 -10.65 -10.27 5.59
N ILE A 232 -10.99 -11.34 4.87
CA ILE A 232 -10.16 -12.55 4.82
C ILE A 232 -8.78 -12.22 4.21
N ALA A 233 -8.73 -11.47 3.12
CA ALA A 233 -7.50 -11.04 2.49
C ALA A 233 -6.62 -10.23 3.46
N PHE A 234 -7.21 -9.29 4.21
CA PHE A 234 -6.51 -8.53 5.23
C PHE A 234 -5.92 -9.42 6.32
N LEU A 235 -6.70 -10.36 6.84
CA LEU A 235 -6.24 -11.29 7.88
C LEU A 235 -5.10 -12.18 7.36
N ILE A 236 -5.18 -12.67 6.13
CA ILE A 236 -4.11 -13.46 5.50
C ILE A 236 -2.82 -12.62 5.39
N LEU A 237 -2.91 -11.37 4.95
CA LEU A 237 -1.76 -10.48 4.83
C LEU A 237 -1.13 -10.17 6.20
N MET A 238 -1.96 -9.94 7.23
CA MET A 238 -1.50 -9.72 8.60
C MET A 238 -0.81 -10.96 9.18
N ILE A 239 -1.41 -12.15 9.02
CA ILE A 239 -0.81 -13.42 9.45
C ILE A 239 0.51 -13.66 8.73
N TYR A 240 0.56 -13.39 7.42
CA TYR A 240 1.78 -13.50 6.63
C TYR A 240 2.88 -12.58 7.16
N ALA A 241 2.57 -11.30 7.43
CA ALA A 241 3.52 -10.35 8.00
C ALA A 241 4.03 -10.81 9.38
N ILE A 242 3.14 -11.23 10.27
CA ILE A 242 3.47 -11.75 11.60
C ILE A 242 4.30 -13.04 11.50
N SER A 243 4.01 -13.92 10.54
CA SER A 243 4.80 -15.15 10.33
C SER A 243 6.26 -14.87 10.04
N GLY A 244 6.58 -13.70 9.48
CA GLY A 244 7.94 -13.25 9.25
C GLY A 244 8.77 -13.07 10.53
N LEU A 245 8.13 -12.86 11.68
CA LEU A 245 8.81 -12.78 13.00
C LEU A 245 9.38 -14.13 13.44
N PHE A 246 8.76 -15.23 13.01
CA PHE A 246 9.14 -16.59 13.41
C PHE A 246 10.09 -17.28 12.42
N ARG A 247 10.38 -16.64 11.27
CA ARG A 247 11.29 -17.19 10.29
C ARG A 247 12.73 -16.95 10.69
N LYS A 248 13.49 -18.03 10.87
CA LYS A 248 14.95 -17.95 11.04
C LYS A 248 15.60 -17.47 9.74
N ALA A 249 16.56 -16.53 9.82
CA ALA A 249 17.41 -16.23 8.67
C ALA A 249 18.10 -17.53 8.24
N LYS A 250 17.92 -17.96 7.00
CA LYS A 250 18.83 -18.93 6.42
C LYS A 250 20.17 -18.21 6.28
N VAL A 251 21.12 -18.55 7.12
CA VAL A 251 22.53 -18.23 6.90
C VAL A 251 22.90 -18.97 5.61
N VAL A 252 23.20 -18.22 4.57
CA VAL A 252 23.81 -18.81 3.37
C VAL A 252 25.26 -19.06 3.81
N ASP A 253 25.55 -20.30 4.25
CA ASP A 253 26.91 -20.73 4.42
C ASP A 253 27.59 -20.63 3.05
N LYS A 254 28.69 -19.85 3.02
CA LYS A 254 29.57 -19.68 1.86
C LYS A 254 30.40 -20.93 1.62
#